data_d155fe890bf1089b1ec30cfd49254a4e
#
_entry.id   d155fe890bf1089b1ec30cfd49254a4e
#
_cell.length_a   1.000
_cell.length_b   1.000
_cell.length_c   1.000
_cell.angle_alpha   90.00
_cell.angle_beta   90.00
_cell.angle_gamma   90.00
#
_symmetry.space_group_name_H-M   'P 1'
#
loop_
_entity.id
_entity.type
_entity.pdbx_description
1 polymer ?
#
loop_
_entity_poly.entity_id
_entity_poly.type
_entity_poly.pdbx_seq_one_letter_code
_entity_poly.pdbx_strand_id
1 'polypeptide(L)'
;MMDLPVPGEVEGLDMSELVLTGEGSEPEYAFMQGMGHTYLWLDGYEWRAVRDKQYTYARYLKDGKELLFDNLNDPLQAVNLVDNTVYQEKLIELRNKMADKMDELNDQFMPCTWYRDHWTEDRIIKASARGRF
;
A
#
# COMPACT_ATOMS: atom_id res chain seq x y z
N MET A 1 -2.57 25.42 9.15
CA MET A 1 -1.42 24.66 8.66
C MET A 1 -0.22 25.57 8.53
N MET A 2 1.01 25.02 8.56
CA MET A 2 2.21 25.83 8.75
C MET A 2 2.73 26.53 7.49
N ASP A 3 2.06 26.44 6.36
CA ASP A 3 2.43 27.09 5.09
C ASP A 3 3.93 26.93 4.70
N LEU A 4 4.45 25.73 4.94
CA LEU A 4 5.81 25.37 4.58
C LEU A 4 5.86 24.76 3.19
N PRO A 5 6.94 25.02 2.41
CA PRO A 5 7.10 24.38 1.12
C PRO A 5 7.20 22.85 1.29
N VAL A 6 6.45 22.11 0.48
CA VAL A 6 6.50 20.64 0.49
C VAL A 6 7.75 20.19 -0.28
N PRO A 7 8.66 19.40 0.35
CA PRO A 7 9.80 18.84 -0.36
C PRO A 7 9.37 17.94 -1.52
N GLY A 8 10.15 17.92 -2.61
CA GLY A 8 9.83 17.14 -3.81
C GLY A 8 9.83 15.63 -3.61
N GLU A 9 10.41 15.16 -2.50
CA GLU A 9 10.47 13.75 -2.11
C GLU A 9 9.19 13.24 -1.44
N VAL A 10 8.27 14.16 -1.08
CA VAL A 10 6.99 13.78 -0.45
C VAL A 10 6.04 13.22 -1.52
N GLU A 11 5.60 11.99 -1.33
CA GLU A 11 4.71 11.25 -2.25
C GLU A 11 3.23 11.29 -1.83
N GLY A 12 2.94 11.84 -0.65
CA GLY A 12 1.59 11.96 -0.14
C GLY A 12 0.77 13.03 -0.88
N LEU A 13 -0.54 12.83 -0.93
CA LEU A 13 -1.46 13.84 -1.46
C LEU A 13 -1.69 14.92 -0.41
N ASP A 14 -1.77 16.19 -0.85
CA ASP A 14 -2.20 17.27 0.01
C ASP A 14 -3.71 17.18 0.27
N MET A 15 -4.08 16.77 1.47
CA MET A 15 -5.47 16.66 1.92
C MET A 15 -5.93 17.87 2.72
N SER A 16 -5.17 18.96 2.71
CA SER A 16 -5.40 20.14 3.55
C SER A 16 -6.78 20.77 3.31
N GLU A 17 -7.15 20.95 2.05
CA GLU A 17 -8.44 21.54 1.69
C GLU A 17 -9.61 20.65 2.16
N LEU A 18 -9.54 19.36 1.86
CA LEU A 18 -10.55 18.40 2.28
C LEU A 18 -10.73 18.36 3.80
N VAL A 19 -9.61 18.37 4.56
CA VAL A 19 -9.66 18.34 6.04
C VAL A 19 -10.23 19.65 6.62
N LEU A 20 -9.91 20.80 6.02
CA LEU A 20 -10.31 22.10 6.55
C LEU A 20 -11.73 22.51 6.17
N THR A 21 -12.16 22.16 4.97
CA THR A 21 -13.43 22.66 4.41
C THR A 21 -14.48 21.57 4.21
N GLY A 22 -14.07 20.30 4.21
CA GLY A 22 -14.89 19.18 3.79
C GLY A 22 -15.06 19.08 2.27
N GLU A 23 -14.44 19.99 1.52
CA GLU A 23 -14.47 20.04 0.05
C GLU A 23 -13.05 19.80 -0.48
N GLY A 24 -12.93 19.23 -1.67
CA GLY A 24 -11.64 18.94 -2.29
C GLY A 24 -11.58 17.58 -2.96
N SER A 25 -10.42 17.27 -3.52
CA SER A 25 -10.18 15.99 -4.19
C SER A 25 -9.88 14.91 -3.16
N GLU A 26 -10.69 13.83 -3.14
CA GLU A 26 -10.38 12.62 -2.40
C GLU A 26 -9.58 11.65 -3.28
N PRO A 27 -8.59 10.93 -2.72
CA PRO A 27 -7.98 9.82 -3.44
C PRO A 27 -9.01 8.71 -3.69
N GLU A 28 -8.98 8.14 -4.88
CA GLU A 28 -9.88 7.05 -5.25
C GLU A 28 -9.68 5.81 -4.36
N TYR A 29 -8.45 5.57 -3.95
CA TYR A 29 -8.06 4.47 -3.07
C TYR A 29 -6.80 4.82 -2.28
N ALA A 30 -6.61 4.13 -1.16
CA ALA A 30 -5.35 4.12 -0.41
C ALA A 30 -4.52 2.90 -0.80
N PHE A 31 -3.22 3.11 -1.06
CA PHE A 31 -2.24 2.04 -1.20
C PHE A 31 -1.49 1.84 0.11
N MET A 32 -1.33 0.59 0.53
CA MET A 32 -0.70 0.24 1.80
C MET A 32 0.40 -0.79 1.59
N GLN A 33 1.52 -0.58 2.27
CA GLN A 33 2.68 -1.46 2.20
C GLN A 33 2.97 -2.02 3.59
N GLY A 34 2.95 -3.35 3.72
CA GLY A 34 3.42 -4.05 4.90
C GLY A 34 4.79 -4.64 4.63
N MET A 35 5.80 -4.17 5.38
CA MET A 35 7.20 -4.62 5.23
C MET A 35 7.53 -5.81 6.12
N GLY A 36 6.51 -6.47 6.72
CA GLY A 36 6.70 -7.60 7.60
C GLY A 36 7.37 -7.22 8.92
N HIS A 37 8.14 -8.14 9.47
CA HIS A 37 8.80 -7.99 10.77
C HIS A 37 10.15 -7.27 10.63
N THR A 38 10.13 -6.00 10.23
CA THR A 38 11.36 -5.21 9.98
C THR A 38 12.30 -5.14 11.19
N TYR A 39 11.76 -5.14 12.40
CA TYR A 39 12.56 -5.16 13.63
C TYR A 39 13.44 -6.42 13.75
N LEU A 40 12.90 -7.57 13.34
CA LEU A 40 13.61 -8.85 13.39
C LEU A 40 14.24 -9.23 12.04
N TRP A 41 13.98 -8.44 10.98
CA TRP A 41 14.38 -8.73 9.61
C TRP A 41 14.01 -10.15 9.17
N LEU A 42 12.75 -10.53 9.47
CA LEU A 42 12.16 -11.80 9.07
C LEU A 42 11.29 -11.62 7.82
N ASP A 43 11.70 -12.29 6.76
CA ASP A 43 10.96 -12.34 5.50
C ASP A 43 9.69 -13.17 5.60
N GLY A 44 8.76 -12.96 4.66
CA GLY A 44 7.56 -13.77 4.50
C GLY A 44 6.31 -13.19 5.14
N TYR A 45 6.38 -11.98 5.65
CA TYR A 45 5.24 -11.23 6.21
C TYR A 45 4.96 -9.95 5.42
N GLU A 46 5.62 -9.78 4.30
CA GLU A 46 5.42 -8.64 3.40
C GLU A 46 4.09 -8.78 2.68
N TRP A 47 3.37 -7.67 2.58
CA TRP A 47 2.12 -7.59 1.85
C TRP A 47 1.93 -6.21 1.21
N ARG A 48 1.11 -6.17 0.18
CA ARG A 48 0.61 -4.94 -0.44
C ARG A 48 -0.90 -4.98 -0.42
N ALA A 49 -1.52 -3.82 -0.27
CA ALA A 49 -2.96 -3.71 -0.32
C ALA A 49 -3.42 -2.41 -0.94
N VAL A 50 -4.60 -2.46 -1.54
CA VAL A 50 -5.38 -1.30 -1.95
C VAL A 50 -6.72 -1.31 -1.24
N ARG A 51 -7.18 -0.15 -0.80
CA ARG A 51 -8.47 0.03 -0.17
C ARG A 51 -9.18 1.23 -0.75
N ASP A 52 -10.36 1.01 -1.31
CA ASP A 52 -11.30 2.05 -1.66
C ASP A 52 -12.38 2.23 -0.58
N LYS A 53 -13.44 2.98 -0.87
CA LYS A 53 -14.53 3.23 0.09
C LYS A 53 -15.29 1.95 0.48
N GLN A 54 -15.30 0.93 -0.37
CA GLN A 54 -16.07 -0.29 -0.14
C GLN A 54 -15.18 -1.52 0.02
N TYR A 55 -14.14 -1.67 -0.77
CA TYR A 55 -13.36 -2.90 -0.82
C TYR A 55 -11.96 -2.75 -0.27
N THR A 56 -11.44 -3.82 0.29
CA THR A 56 -10.02 -4.00 0.60
C THR A 56 -9.52 -5.23 -0.14
N TYR A 57 -8.48 -5.05 -0.94
CA TYR A 57 -7.73 -6.14 -1.57
C TYR A 57 -6.30 -6.14 -1.04
N ALA A 58 -5.79 -7.32 -0.67
CA ALA A 58 -4.42 -7.49 -0.23
C ALA A 58 -3.79 -8.75 -0.83
N ARG A 59 -2.46 -8.71 -1.01
CA ARG A 59 -1.66 -9.84 -1.47
C ARG A 59 -0.40 -9.98 -0.62
N TYR A 60 -0.09 -11.21 -0.23
CA TYR A 60 1.15 -11.55 0.46
C TYR A 60 2.24 -11.95 -0.53
N LEU A 61 3.50 -11.58 -0.23
CA LEU A 61 4.66 -11.92 -1.08
C LEU A 61 4.96 -13.42 -1.05
N LYS A 62 5.03 -14.00 0.14
CA LYS A 62 5.59 -15.34 0.38
C LYS A 62 4.87 -16.46 -0.35
N ASP A 63 3.56 -16.46 -0.31
CA ASP A 63 2.72 -17.55 -0.83
C ASP A 63 1.75 -17.07 -1.93
N GLY A 64 1.80 -15.76 -2.23
CA GLY A 64 0.88 -15.14 -3.18
C GLY A 64 -0.57 -15.12 -2.71
N LYS A 65 -0.84 -15.44 -1.42
CA LYS A 65 -2.19 -15.44 -0.87
C LYS A 65 -2.85 -14.10 -1.06
N GLU A 66 -4.09 -14.14 -1.55
CA GLU A 66 -4.90 -12.96 -1.78
C GLU A 66 -6.09 -12.91 -0.84
N LEU A 67 -6.46 -11.69 -0.47
CA LEU A 67 -7.61 -11.39 0.36
C LEU A 67 -8.45 -10.31 -0.33
N LEU A 68 -9.75 -10.51 -0.36
CA LEU A 68 -10.71 -9.50 -0.83
C LEU A 68 -11.86 -9.42 0.17
N PHE A 69 -12.16 -8.21 0.64
CA PHE A 69 -13.23 -7.95 1.61
C PHE A 69 -14.13 -6.81 1.13
N ASP A 70 -15.43 -6.93 1.40
CA ASP A 70 -16.42 -5.88 1.24
C ASP A 70 -16.64 -5.20 2.61
N ASN A 71 -15.98 -4.08 2.84
CA ASN A 71 -15.99 -3.41 4.14
C ASN A 71 -17.35 -2.80 4.52
N LEU A 72 -18.28 -2.62 3.56
CA LEU A 72 -19.62 -2.12 3.86
C LEU A 72 -20.53 -3.23 4.34
N ASN A 73 -20.45 -4.43 3.73
CA ASN A 73 -21.28 -5.56 4.08
C ASN A 73 -20.63 -6.47 5.14
N ASP A 74 -19.30 -6.44 5.24
CA ASP A 74 -18.49 -7.20 6.20
C ASP A 74 -17.41 -6.30 6.82
N PRO A 75 -17.77 -5.35 7.71
CA PRO A 75 -16.81 -4.41 8.31
C PRO A 75 -15.76 -5.10 9.20
N LEU A 76 -15.99 -6.32 9.62
CA LEU A 76 -15.03 -7.12 10.38
C LEU A 76 -14.07 -7.93 9.49
N GLN A 77 -14.28 -7.91 8.17
CA GLN A 77 -13.44 -8.65 7.20
C GLN A 77 -13.34 -10.15 7.53
N ALA A 78 -14.47 -10.74 7.93
CA ALA A 78 -14.54 -12.14 8.34
C ALA A 78 -14.58 -13.12 7.14
N VAL A 79 -15.07 -12.67 5.99
CA VAL A 79 -15.30 -13.52 4.82
C VAL A 79 -14.38 -13.06 3.66
N ASN A 80 -13.39 -13.89 3.31
CA ASN A 80 -12.56 -13.65 2.13
C ASN A 80 -13.34 -13.97 0.85
N LEU A 81 -13.50 -12.98 -0.04
CA LEU A 81 -14.29 -13.07 -1.27
C LEU A 81 -13.45 -13.42 -2.52
N VAL A 82 -12.16 -13.68 -2.37
CA VAL A 82 -11.24 -13.87 -3.51
C VAL A 82 -11.67 -14.99 -4.46
N ASP A 83 -12.27 -16.06 -3.93
CA ASP A 83 -12.74 -17.19 -4.72
C ASP A 83 -14.23 -17.08 -5.14
N ASN A 84 -14.90 -16.00 -4.76
CA ASN A 84 -16.30 -15.80 -5.08
C ASN A 84 -16.45 -15.22 -6.50
N THR A 85 -17.10 -15.96 -7.38
CA THR A 85 -17.26 -15.60 -8.81
C THR A 85 -18.01 -14.28 -9.02
N VAL A 86 -18.88 -13.88 -8.09
CA VAL A 86 -19.62 -12.61 -8.16
C VAL A 86 -18.70 -11.40 -8.08
N TYR A 87 -17.55 -11.53 -7.41
CA TYR A 87 -16.61 -10.42 -7.16
C TYR A 87 -15.38 -10.44 -8.10
N GLN A 88 -15.34 -11.32 -9.11
CA GLN A 88 -14.16 -11.47 -9.97
C GLN A 88 -13.80 -10.19 -10.76
N GLU A 89 -14.80 -9.46 -11.25
CA GLU A 89 -14.54 -8.18 -11.93
C GLU A 89 -13.91 -7.15 -11.00
N LYS A 90 -14.44 -7.05 -9.77
CA LYS A 90 -13.87 -6.16 -8.73
C LYS A 90 -12.47 -6.59 -8.31
N LEU A 91 -12.23 -7.89 -8.18
CA LEU A 91 -10.91 -8.43 -7.87
C LEU A 91 -9.87 -8.05 -8.94
N ILE A 92 -10.24 -8.19 -10.22
CA ILE A 92 -9.38 -7.81 -11.35
C ILE A 92 -9.09 -6.30 -11.31
N GLU A 93 -10.10 -5.46 -11.10
CA GLU A 93 -9.94 -4.01 -10.97
C GLU A 93 -8.94 -3.65 -9.87
N LEU A 94 -9.08 -4.22 -8.67
CA LEU A 94 -8.21 -3.91 -7.54
C LEU A 94 -6.80 -4.46 -7.70
N ARG A 95 -6.64 -5.62 -8.36
CA ARG A 95 -5.31 -6.14 -8.76
C ARG A 95 -4.59 -5.16 -9.69
N ASN A 96 -5.29 -4.63 -10.68
CA ASN A 96 -4.72 -3.67 -11.61
C ASN A 96 -4.34 -2.36 -10.88
N LYS A 97 -5.24 -1.80 -10.06
CA LYS A 97 -4.94 -0.61 -9.24
C LYS A 97 -3.70 -0.79 -8.37
N MET A 98 -3.56 -1.98 -7.76
CA MET A 98 -2.39 -2.28 -6.96
C MET A 98 -1.12 -2.36 -7.81
N ALA A 99 -1.17 -3.04 -8.94
CA ALA A 99 -0.04 -3.18 -9.85
C ALA A 99 0.40 -1.81 -10.40
N ASP A 100 -0.53 -1.01 -10.89
CA ASP A 100 -0.27 0.33 -11.42
C ASP A 100 0.39 1.23 -10.36
N LYS A 101 -0.09 1.14 -9.11
CA LYS A 101 0.49 1.93 -8.01
C LYS A 101 1.87 1.44 -7.59
N MET A 102 2.10 0.14 -7.62
CA MET A 102 3.43 -0.44 -7.38
C MET A 102 4.42 0.00 -8.46
N ASP A 103 4.01 0.02 -9.72
CA ASP A 103 4.84 0.49 -10.85
C ASP A 103 5.15 1.99 -10.71
N GLU A 104 4.16 2.82 -10.40
CA GLU A 104 4.33 4.26 -10.15
C GLU A 104 5.36 4.53 -9.04
N LEU A 105 5.32 3.73 -7.96
CA LEU A 105 6.21 3.87 -6.81
C LEU A 105 7.54 3.11 -6.97
N ASN A 106 7.77 2.42 -8.10
CA ASN A 106 8.89 1.50 -8.29
C ASN A 106 9.00 0.46 -7.17
N ASP A 107 7.84 -0.03 -6.68
CA ASP A 107 7.75 -1.03 -5.63
C ASP A 107 7.88 -2.44 -6.21
N GLN A 108 9.06 -3.00 -6.11
CA GLN A 108 9.36 -4.35 -6.61
C GLN A 108 8.85 -5.47 -5.69
N PHE A 109 8.13 -5.15 -4.64
CA PHE A 109 7.61 -6.11 -3.67
C PHE A 109 8.68 -7.06 -3.12
N MET A 110 9.84 -6.52 -2.76
CA MET A 110 10.96 -7.32 -2.28
C MET A 110 10.76 -7.77 -0.82
N PRO A 111 11.44 -8.85 -0.37
CA PRO A 111 11.45 -9.26 1.03
C PRO A 111 12.12 -8.19 1.92
N CYS A 112 11.75 -8.17 3.19
CA CYS A 112 12.22 -7.14 4.13
C CYS A 112 13.75 -7.14 4.29
N THR A 113 14.42 -8.30 4.20
CA THR A 113 15.88 -8.39 4.22
C THR A 113 16.53 -7.69 3.02
N TRP A 114 15.88 -7.70 1.86
CA TRP A 114 16.37 -6.99 0.68
C TRP A 114 16.45 -5.47 0.95
N TYR A 115 15.41 -4.88 1.53
CA TYR A 115 15.41 -3.44 1.87
C TYR A 115 16.48 -3.11 2.92
N ARG A 116 16.67 -3.98 3.92
CA ARG A 116 17.78 -3.86 4.87
C ARG A 116 19.13 -3.75 4.15
N ASP A 117 19.38 -4.66 3.21
CA ASP A 117 20.70 -4.81 2.59
C ASP A 117 20.96 -3.73 1.51
N HIS A 118 19.91 -3.13 0.94
CA HIS A 118 20.03 -2.17 -0.15
C HIS A 118 19.72 -0.73 0.27
N TRP A 119 18.88 -0.53 1.28
CA TRP A 119 18.43 0.80 1.69
C TRP A 119 19.04 1.27 3.00
N THR A 120 19.71 0.42 3.76
CA THR A 120 20.35 0.81 5.03
C THR A 120 21.86 0.70 4.96
N GLU A 121 22.50 1.59 5.71
CA GLU A 121 23.94 1.58 5.98
C GLU A 121 24.11 1.95 7.44
N ASP A 122 24.85 1.14 8.22
CA ASP A 122 24.99 1.31 9.66
C ASP A 122 23.66 1.43 10.42
N ARG A 123 22.63 0.68 9.98
CA ARG A 123 21.27 0.68 10.52
C ARG A 123 20.48 1.98 10.29
N ILE A 124 20.97 2.85 9.43
CA ILE A 124 20.31 4.09 9.05
C ILE A 124 19.80 3.94 7.62
N ILE A 125 18.57 4.36 7.35
CA ILE A 125 18.02 4.37 5.98
C ILE A 125 18.78 5.41 5.18
N LYS A 126 19.40 5.00 4.06
CA LYS A 126 20.20 5.83 3.15
C LYS A 126 19.66 5.83 1.72
N ALA A 127 18.62 5.05 1.45
CA ALA A 127 18.03 4.97 0.12
C ALA A 127 16.54 4.68 0.19
N SER A 128 15.86 4.93 -0.92
CA SER A 128 14.46 4.58 -1.18
C SER A 128 14.34 4.08 -2.62
N ALA A 129 13.12 3.79 -3.08
CA ALA A 129 12.84 3.49 -4.48
C ALA A 129 13.25 4.62 -5.44
N ARG A 130 13.37 5.86 -4.96
CA ARG A 130 13.84 7.03 -5.73
C ARG A 130 15.37 7.21 -5.74
N GLY A 131 16.11 6.38 -5.04
CA GLY A 131 17.57 6.44 -4.97
C GLY A 131 18.14 6.70 -3.58
N ARG A 132 19.41 7.12 -3.52
CA ARG A 132 20.10 7.48 -2.26
C ARG A 132 19.78 8.93 -1.86
N PHE A 133 19.72 9.14 -0.54
CA PHE A 133 19.58 10.46 0.08
C PHE A 133 20.94 11.15 0.20
#